data_335fea83dd08e5f9340af3ec3363c601
#
_entry.id   335fea83dd08e5f9340af3ec3363c601
#
_cell.length_a   1.000
_cell.length_b   1.000
_cell.length_c   1.000
_cell.angle_alpha   90.00
_cell.angle_beta   90.00
_cell.angle_gamma   90.00
#
_symmetry.space_group_name_H-M   'P 1'
#
loop_
_entity.id
_entity.type
_entity.pdbx_description
1 polymer ?
#
loop_
_entity_poly.entity_id
_entity_poly.type
_entity_poly.pdbx_seq_one_letter_code
_entity_poly.pdbx_strand_id
1 'polypeptide(L)'
;TFLFNRGYLDYHSDRFQDASLLIRRHGKGRLYALLPAHRKGGTICSHGGLTYGGLLTGSEAKAAYVCKLFEELNAYWRAQGIHKVVYKAMPWIYHRQPAQEDLYALTQICHASLTVREISSTILIDSKLKVGDSAKNGLRKARKRNLRCRMVDYRPEKQCDDPDWKAFWKILTDNLVMVHHTHPVHTLEEMMLLVGRFPEAIRLAVVYEPETQQPDGTCSDDVILGGTVLYLTGQVVHTQYIAASPEGKSCGALDMLFHWLLNDCFPERQQRCVKEDPILYFDFGKSTEDAGHYLNSSLIFQKEGFGGRGVCYDTYEWEL
;
A
#
# COMPACT_ATOMS: atom_id res chain seq x y z
N THR A 1 10.41 -2.62 -4.36
CA THR A 1 9.40 -1.59 -4.10
C THR A 1 10.06 -0.26 -3.74
N PHE A 2 9.48 0.85 -4.16
CA PHE A 2 9.98 2.21 -3.87
C PHE A 2 9.96 2.54 -2.37
N LEU A 3 9.16 1.86 -1.56
CA LEU A 3 9.08 2.04 -0.11
C LEU A 3 10.43 1.85 0.59
N PHE A 4 11.33 1.06 0.02
CA PHE A 4 12.68 0.84 0.56
C PHE A 4 13.75 1.74 -0.06
N ASN A 5 13.36 2.66 -0.95
CA ASN A 5 14.26 3.68 -1.47
C ASN A 5 14.57 4.70 -0.38
N ARG A 6 15.83 5.17 -0.30
CA ARG A 6 16.22 6.19 0.69
C ARG A 6 15.39 7.46 0.57
N GLY A 7 15.00 7.87 -0.64
CA GLY A 7 14.13 9.02 -0.82
C GLY A 7 12.76 8.89 -0.15
N TYR A 8 12.27 7.65 0.06
CA TYR A 8 11.05 7.38 0.83
C TYR A 8 11.33 7.22 2.32
N LEU A 9 12.38 6.47 2.69
CA LEU A 9 12.75 6.26 4.09
C LEU A 9 13.17 7.57 4.77
N ASP A 10 13.96 8.41 4.08
CA ASP A 10 14.45 9.69 4.61
C ASP A 10 13.34 10.75 4.78
N TYR A 11 12.20 10.58 4.10
CA TYR A 11 11.01 11.38 4.38
C TYR A 11 10.55 11.25 5.84
N HIS A 12 10.79 10.10 6.46
CA HIS A 12 10.42 9.82 7.85
C HIS A 12 11.53 10.11 8.87
N SER A 13 12.66 10.72 8.47
CA SER A 13 13.84 10.92 9.31
C SER A 13 13.61 11.80 10.53
N ASP A 14 12.59 12.66 10.49
CA ASP A 14 12.13 13.49 11.62
C ASP A 14 11.42 12.67 12.72
N ARG A 15 10.87 11.52 12.38
CA ARG A 15 10.04 10.65 13.25
C ARG A 15 10.76 9.38 13.66
N PHE A 16 11.68 8.89 12.84
CA PHE A 16 12.31 7.58 13.00
C PHE A 16 13.84 7.67 12.90
N GLN A 17 14.52 7.28 13.95
CA GLN A 17 15.98 7.13 13.93
C GLN A 17 16.35 5.92 13.07
N ASP A 18 16.96 6.16 11.90
CA ASP A 18 17.36 5.09 10.99
C ASP A 18 18.35 4.12 11.65
N ALA A 19 18.06 2.84 11.52
CA ALA A 19 18.87 1.72 11.97
C ALA A 19 18.90 0.61 10.90
N SER A 20 18.69 0.98 9.65
CA SER A 20 18.71 0.06 8.51
C SER A 20 20.07 -0.61 8.35
N LEU A 21 20.07 -1.88 7.99
CA LEU A 21 21.30 -2.67 7.84
C LEU A 21 21.50 -3.10 6.39
N LEU A 22 22.70 -2.82 5.87
CA LEU A 22 23.24 -3.41 4.64
C LEU A 22 24.08 -4.63 5.01
N ILE A 23 23.55 -5.82 4.79
CA ILE A 23 24.17 -7.08 5.19
C ILE A 23 25.02 -7.60 4.04
N ARG A 24 26.31 -7.81 4.30
CA ARG A 24 27.28 -8.27 3.30
C ARG A 24 27.82 -9.65 3.63
N ARG A 25 28.06 -10.44 2.59
CA ARG A 25 28.66 -11.76 2.75
C ARG A 25 30.14 -11.63 3.13
N HIS A 26 30.53 -12.31 4.20
CA HIS A 26 31.92 -12.32 4.68
C HIS A 26 32.90 -12.68 3.55
N GLY A 27 34.02 -11.96 3.46
CA GLY A 27 35.10 -12.18 2.51
C GLY A 27 34.86 -11.72 1.08
N LYS A 28 33.62 -11.52 0.64
CA LYS A 28 33.29 -11.12 -0.76
C LYS A 28 32.80 -9.69 -0.90
N GLY A 29 32.47 -9.01 0.19
CA GLY A 29 31.93 -7.65 0.18
C GLY A 29 30.59 -7.46 -0.57
N ARG A 30 30.02 -8.52 -1.18
CA ARG A 30 28.74 -8.46 -1.92
C ARG A 30 27.59 -8.26 -0.96
N LEU A 31 26.64 -7.40 -1.36
CA LEU A 31 25.39 -7.23 -0.65
C LEU A 31 24.61 -8.57 -0.68
N TYR A 32 24.26 -9.07 0.50
CA TYR A 32 23.49 -10.30 0.68
C TYR A 32 22.02 -10.01 1.00
N ALA A 33 21.79 -9.03 1.89
CA ALA A 33 20.45 -8.65 2.30
C ALA A 33 20.41 -7.18 2.72
N LEU A 34 19.21 -6.63 2.75
CA LEU A 34 18.87 -5.32 3.29
C LEU A 34 17.78 -5.50 4.34
N LEU A 35 17.93 -4.87 5.49
CA LEU A 35 16.89 -4.80 6.51
C LEU A 35 16.58 -3.31 6.78
N PRO A 36 15.52 -2.75 6.20
CA PRO A 36 15.04 -1.43 6.58
C PRO A 36 14.58 -1.46 8.04
N ALA A 37 15.10 -0.58 8.86
CA ALA A 37 14.78 -0.57 10.28
C ALA A 37 14.92 0.84 10.87
N HIS A 38 14.24 1.07 11.99
CA HIS A 38 14.49 2.21 12.84
C HIS A 38 14.67 1.76 14.30
N ARG A 39 15.36 2.57 15.09
CA ARG A 39 15.53 2.38 16.51
C ARG A 39 14.57 3.27 17.30
N LYS A 40 13.94 2.70 18.32
CA LYS A 40 13.16 3.43 19.32
C LYS A 40 13.60 2.96 20.71
N GLY A 41 14.46 3.74 21.36
CA GLY A 41 15.08 3.33 22.64
C GLY A 41 15.87 2.04 22.51
N GLY A 42 15.52 1.03 23.30
CA GLY A 42 16.12 -0.33 23.25
C GLY A 42 15.43 -1.30 22.29
N THR A 43 14.57 -0.81 21.37
CA THR A 43 13.83 -1.64 20.43
C THR A 43 14.25 -1.35 18.99
N ILE A 44 14.47 -2.39 18.20
CA ILE A 44 14.56 -2.30 16.73
C ILE A 44 13.22 -2.63 16.13
N CYS A 45 12.75 -1.79 15.20
CA CYS A 45 11.53 -2.05 14.43
C CYS A 45 11.87 -2.11 12.94
N SER A 46 11.31 -3.06 12.20
CA SER A 46 11.44 -3.12 10.74
C SER A 46 10.59 -2.03 10.09
N HIS A 47 10.94 -0.81 10.33
CA HIS A 47 10.48 0.50 9.93
C HIS A 47 8.98 0.82 10.16
N GLY A 48 8.69 1.58 11.24
CA GLY A 48 7.32 1.95 11.66
C GLY A 48 6.53 2.79 10.65
N GLY A 49 7.21 3.56 9.78
CA GLY A 49 6.57 4.37 8.73
C GLY A 49 6.20 3.61 7.45
N LEU A 50 6.43 2.29 7.41
CA LEU A 50 6.11 1.47 6.24
C LEU A 50 4.90 0.56 6.51
N THR A 51 4.15 0.26 5.47
CA THR A 51 3.03 -0.70 5.52
C THR A 51 3.51 -2.11 5.84
N TYR A 52 4.66 -2.49 5.30
CA TYR A 52 5.40 -3.73 5.55
C TYR A 52 6.91 -3.43 5.49
N GLY A 53 7.71 -4.29 6.08
CA GLY A 53 9.16 -4.16 6.12
C GLY A 53 9.82 -5.51 5.93
N GLY A 54 10.70 -5.89 6.84
CA GLY A 54 11.34 -7.21 6.87
C GLY A 54 12.62 -7.28 6.07
N LEU A 55 13.18 -8.48 6.02
CA LEU A 55 14.45 -8.79 5.38
C LEU A 55 14.26 -8.89 3.85
N LEU A 56 15.01 -8.08 3.12
CA LEU A 56 15.07 -8.14 1.67
C LEU A 56 16.27 -8.96 1.25
N THR A 57 16.03 -10.03 0.52
CA THR A 57 17.08 -10.96 0.06
C THR A 57 17.08 -11.07 -1.46
N GLY A 58 18.22 -11.51 -2.00
CA GLY A 58 18.36 -11.86 -3.41
C GLY A 58 18.27 -13.37 -3.65
N SER A 59 18.52 -13.78 -4.89
CA SER A 59 18.47 -15.19 -5.34
C SER A 59 19.47 -16.13 -4.64
N GLU A 60 20.44 -15.60 -3.91
CA GLU A 60 21.43 -16.38 -3.14
C GLU A 60 20.93 -16.75 -1.72
N ALA A 61 19.76 -16.27 -1.30
CA ALA A 61 19.18 -16.58 -0.01
C ALA A 61 18.85 -18.10 0.07
N LYS A 62 19.25 -18.72 1.16
CA LYS A 62 18.92 -20.10 1.50
C LYS A 62 18.56 -20.16 2.97
N ALA A 63 17.60 -20.99 3.34
CA ALA A 63 17.07 -21.06 4.70
C ALA A 63 18.17 -21.18 5.77
N ALA A 64 19.17 -22.05 5.60
CA ALA A 64 20.26 -22.21 6.55
C ALA A 64 21.11 -20.91 6.73
N TYR A 65 21.30 -20.16 5.65
CA TYR A 65 22.03 -18.89 5.74
C TYR A 65 21.20 -17.78 6.36
N VAL A 66 19.90 -17.75 6.11
CA VAL A 66 18.98 -16.79 6.73
C VAL A 66 18.85 -17.08 8.22
N CYS A 67 18.73 -18.36 8.65
CA CYS A 67 18.77 -18.73 10.07
C CYS A 67 20.06 -18.22 10.76
N LYS A 68 21.22 -18.51 10.17
CA LYS A 68 22.50 -18.02 10.71
C LYS A 68 22.56 -16.49 10.76
N LEU A 69 22.01 -15.82 9.75
CA LEU A 69 21.93 -14.35 9.74
C LEU A 69 21.12 -13.84 10.93
N PHE A 70 19.99 -14.44 11.28
CA PHE A 70 19.20 -14.01 12.45
C PHE A 70 19.90 -14.30 13.77
N GLU A 71 20.70 -15.37 13.89
CA GLU A 71 21.57 -15.60 15.04
C GLU A 71 22.60 -14.45 15.19
N GLU A 72 23.26 -14.08 14.09
CA GLU A 72 24.25 -13.00 14.06
C GLU A 72 23.60 -11.62 14.32
N LEU A 73 22.41 -11.35 13.78
CA LEU A 73 21.65 -10.12 14.04
C LEU A 73 21.26 -10.01 15.52
N ASN A 74 20.79 -11.09 16.13
CA ASN A 74 20.44 -11.12 17.53
C ASN A 74 21.67 -10.82 18.41
N ALA A 75 22.82 -11.42 18.11
CA ALA A 75 24.06 -11.15 18.82
C ALA A 75 24.53 -9.69 18.63
N TYR A 76 24.47 -9.18 17.39
CA TYR A 76 24.81 -7.80 17.08
C TYR A 76 23.94 -6.80 17.84
N TRP A 77 22.62 -6.98 17.85
CA TRP A 77 21.69 -6.08 18.51
C TRP A 77 21.85 -6.11 20.04
N ARG A 78 22.05 -7.30 20.64
CA ARG A 78 22.39 -7.40 22.08
C ARG A 78 23.63 -6.58 22.44
N ALA A 79 24.67 -6.66 21.61
CA ALA A 79 25.90 -5.89 21.81
C ALA A 79 25.68 -4.37 21.67
N GLN A 80 24.62 -3.93 20.98
CA GLN A 80 24.22 -2.52 20.85
C GLN A 80 23.23 -2.07 21.96
N GLY A 81 22.95 -2.91 22.96
CA GLY A 81 22.01 -2.62 24.05
C GLY A 81 20.55 -2.64 23.59
N ILE A 82 20.24 -3.36 22.53
CA ILE A 82 18.88 -3.65 22.12
C ILE A 82 18.40 -4.89 22.88
N HIS A 83 17.16 -4.84 23.34
CA HIS A 83 16.53 -5.93 24.08
C HIS A 83 15.25 -6.46 23.41
N LYS A 84 14.69 -5.75 22.43
CA LYS A 84 13.46 -6.15 21.74
C LYS A 84 13.54 -5.86 20.24
N VAL A 85 12.92 -6.74 19.46
CA VAL A 85 12.73 -6.52 18.01
C VAL A 85 11.27 -6.65 17.64
N VAL A 86 10.80 -5.73 16.80
CA VAL A 86 9.45 -5.73 16.17
C VAL A 86 9.64 -5.86 14.67
N TYR A 87 9.15 -6.94 14.09
CA TYR A 87 9.37 -7.29 12.70
C TYR A 87 8.05 -7.38 11.94
N LYS A 88 7.79 -6.41 11.05
CA LYS A 88 6.69 -6.46 10.10
C LYS A 88 7.12 -7.29 8.89
N ALA A 89 6.55 -8.46 8.74
CA ALA A 89 6.87 -9.32 7.60
C ALA A 89 6.33 -8.74 6.30
N MET A 90 7.08 -8.95 5.21
CA MET A 90 6.59 -8.61 3.87
C MET A 90 5.53 -9.62 3.44
N PRO A 91 4.31 -9.21 3.06
CA PRO A 91 3.32 -10.14 2.54
C PRO A 91 3.80 -10.81 1.24
N TRP A 92 3.50 -12.09 1.08
CA TRP A 92 3.98 -12.92 -0.02
C TRP A 92 3.66 -12.38 -1.43
N ILE A 93 2.58 -11.61 -1.59
CA ILE A 93 2.21 -10.98 -2.86
C ILE A 93 3.26 -10.00 -3.40
N TYR A 94 4.15 -9.48 -2.55
CA TYR A 94 5.25 -8.59 -2.92
C TYR A 94 6.54 -9.35 -3.25
N HIS A 95 6.58 -10.67 -3.05
CA HIS A 95 7.73 -11.51 -3.37
C HIS A 95 7.75 -11.84 -4.86
N ARG A 96 8.88 -11.63 -5.53
CA ARG A 96 9.08 -12.05 -6.93
C ARG A 96 9.23 -13.56 -7.07
N GLN A 97 9.65 -14.23 -6.01
CA GLN A 97 9.82 -15.67 -5.88
C GLN A 97 9.41 -16.08 -4.45
N PRO A 98 9.13 -17.36 -4.18
CA PRO A 98 8.97 -17.82 -2.81
C PRO A 98 10.19 -17.41 -1.97
N ALA A 99 9.97 -16.69 -0.86
CA ALA A 99 11.00 -16.08 -0.03
C ALA A 99 10.47 -15.88 1.40
N GLN A 100 10.18 -16.99 2.10
CA GLN A 100 9.68 -16.99 3.48
C GLN A 100 10.68 -17.63 4.46
N GLU A 101 11.95 -17.63 4.13
CA GLU A 101 13.03 -18.13 4.97
C GLU A 101 13.16 -17.32 6.27
N ASP A 102 12.81 -16.03 6.22
CA ASP A 102 12.74 -15.16 7.40
C ASP A 102 11.65 -15.62 8.36
N LEU A 103 10.45 -15.97 7.89
CA LEU A 103 9.36 -16.47 8.75
C LEU A 103 9.76 -17.74 9.49
N TYR A 104 10.50 -18.64 8.80
CA TYR A 104 11.05 -19.83 9.44
C TYR A 104 12.08 -19.46 10.51
N ALA A 105 13.01 -18.54 10.21
CA ALA A 105 14.02 -18.08 11.15
C ALA A 105 13.41 -17.34 12.36
N LEU A 106 12.38 -16.53 12.15
CA LEU A 106 11.66 -15.83 13.23
C LEU A 106 11.14 -16.82 14.29
N THR A 107 10.57 -17.94 13.85
CA THR A 107 10.02 -18.95 14.77
C THR A 107 11.07 -19.88 15.37
N GLN A 108 12.02 -20.36 14.57
CA GLN A 108 12.99 -21.38 14.99
C GLN A 108 14.22 -20.82 15.68
N ILE A 109 14.65 -19.60 15.30
CA ILE A 109 15.90 -18.99 15.81
C ILE A 109 15.59 -17.87 16.80
N CYS A 110 14.62 -17.01 16.46
CA CYS A 110 14.28 -15.87 17.31
C CYS A 110 13.24 -16.20 18.37
N HIS A 111 12.55 -17.34 18.27
CA HIS A 111 11.39 -17.70 19.10
C HIS A 111 10.34 -16.58 19.15
N ALA A 112 10.19 -15.89 18.02
CA ALA A 112 9.33 -14.74 17.89
C ALA A 112 7.86 -15.13 17.98
N SER A 113 7.09 -14.29 18.65
CA SER A 113 5.63 -14.40 18.75
C SER A 113 4.96 -13.56 17.66
N LEU A 114 3.93 -14.10 17.04
CA LEU A 114 3.03 -13.32 16.18
C LEU A 114 2.15 -12.44 17.08
N THR A 115 2.37 -11.13 17.06
CA THR A 115 1.66 -10.18 17.94
C THR A 115 0.55 -9.42 17.24
N VAL A 116 0.68 -9.22 15.91
CA VAL A 116 -0.34 -8.56 15.10
C VAL A 116 -0.55 -9.35 13.81
N ARG A 117 -1.80 -9.64 13.49
CA ARG A 117 -2.23 -10.15 12.18
C ARG A 117 -3.37 -9.31 11.66
N GLU A 118 -3.09 -8.57 10.60
CA GLU A 118 -4.09 -7.81 9.87
C GLU A 118 -4.41 -8.51 8.56
N ILE A 119 -5.59 -8.26 7.99
CA ILE A 119 -5.99 -8.87 6.71
C ILE A 119 -6.33 -7.80 5.68
N SER A 120 -5.77 -7.97 4.49
CA SER A 120 -6.11 -7.23 3.28
C SER A 120 -6.90 -8.10 2.32
N SER A 121 -7.57 -7.48 1.35
CA SER A 121 -8.23 -8.17 0.24
C SER A 121 -7.48 -7.90 -1.05
N THR A 122 -7.01 -8.96 -1.71
CA THR A 122 -6.18 -8.89 -2.91
C THR A 122 -6.81 -9.64 -4.07
N ILE A 123 -6.71 -9.10 -5.28
CA ILE A 123 -7.17 -9.70 -6.53
C ILE A 123 -5.96 -10.12 -7.35
N LEU A 124 -5.96 -11.35 -7.85
CA LEU A 124 -5.06 -11.78 -8.93
C LEU A 124 -5.65 -11.30 -10.26
N ILE A 125 -4.98 -10.36 -10.94
CA ILE A 125 -5.56 -9.61 -12.07
C ILE A 125 -5.91 -10.51 -13.26
N ASP A 126 -5.06 -11.48 -13.57
CA ASP A 126 -5.27 -12.38 -14.72
C ASP A 126 -6.25 -13.52 -14.42
N SER A 127 -6.62 -13.71 -13.14
CA SER A 127 -7.54 -14.79 -12.73
C SER A 127 -8.57 -14.25 -11.70
N LYS A 128 -9.25 -13.18 -12.10
CA LYS A 128 -10.24 -12.51 -11.24
C LYS A 128 -11.42 -13.41 -10.91
N LEU A 129 -11.79 -13.41 -9.65
CA LEU A 129 -13.01 -14.04 -9.20
C LEU A 129 -14.25 -13.24 -9.63
N LYS A 130 -15.40 -13.89 -9.59
CA LYS A 130 -16.67 -13.28 -9.97
C LYS A 130 -17.00 -12.10 -9.05
N VAL A 131 -17.30 -10.96 -9.67
CA VAL A 131 -17.75 -9.75 -8.96
C VAL A 131 -19.14 -9.98 -8.36
N GLY A 132 -19.35 -9.53 -7.14
CA GLY A 132 -20.61 -9.66 -6.41
C GLY A 132 -21.72 -8.75 -6.96
N ASP A 133 -22.96 -9.08 -6.63
CA ASP A 133 -24.11 -8.37 -7.19
C ASP A 133 -24.24 -6.92 -6.65
N SER A 134 -23.77 -6.67 -5.43
CA SER A 134 -23.72 -5.31 -4.88
C SER A 134 -22.85 -4.39 -5.73
N ALA A 135 -21.62 -4.80 -6.04
CA ALA A 135 -20.70 -4.03 -6.88
C ALA A 135 -21.22 -3.86 -8.32
N LYS A 136 -21.86 -4.90 -8.88
CA LYS A 136 -22.53 -4.78 -10.20
C LYS A 136 -23.68 -3.77 -10.19
N ASN A 137 -24.46 -3.72 -9.10
CA ASN A 137 -25.53 -2.76 -8.94
C ASN A 137 -25.00 -1.34 -8.81
N GLY A 138 -23.94 -1.13 -8.03
CA GLY A 138 -23.22 0.15 -7.93
C GLY A 138 -22.71 0.60 -9.29
N LEU A 139 -22.03 -0.27 -10.03
CA LEU A 139 -21.57 0.01 -11.40
C LEU A 139 -22.70 0.41 -12.35
N ARG A 140 -23.88 -0.24 -12.28
CA ARG A 140 -25.03 0.15 -13.09
C ARG A 140 -25.55 1.56 -12.75
N LYS A 141 -25.58 1.92 -11.45
CA LYS A 141 -25.94 3.27 -11.01
C LYS A 141 -24.96 4.31 -11.55
N ALA A 142 -23.66 4.06 -11.40
CA ALA A 142 -22.61 4.95 -11.86
C ALA A 142 -22.65 5.18 -13.38
N ARG A 143 -22.86 4.12 -14.16
CA ARG A 143 -23.03 4.20 -15.61
C ARG A 143 -24.30 5.00 -16.02
N LYS A 144 -25.41 4.80 -15.29
CA LYS A 144 -26.64 5.57 -15.53
C LYS A 144 -26.44 7.08 -15.31
N ARG A 145 -25.54 7.44 -14.39
CA ARG A 145 -25.18 8.83 -14.09
C ARG A 145 -24.02 9.34 -14.99
N ASN A 146 -23.56 8.54 -15.95
CA ASN A 146 -22.44 8.86 -16.85
C ASN A 146 -21.12 9.17 -16.14
N LEU A 147 -20.87 8.55 -14.98
CA LEU A 147 -19.61 8.74 -14.28
C LEU A 147 -18.44 8.25 -15.12
N ARG A 148 -17.30 8.94 -15.01
CA ARG A 148 -16.05 8.63 -15.70
C ARG A 148 -14.89 8.52 -14.71
N CYS A 149 -13.81 7.88 -15.15
CA CYS A 149 -12.59 7.72 -14.37
C CYS A 149 -11.39 8.23 -15.15
N ARG A 150 -10.41 8.76 -14.44
CA ARG A 150 -9.09 9.09 -15.00
C ARG A 150 -7.98 8.83 -14.00
N MET A 151 -6.79 8.55 -14.53
CA MET A 151 -5.55 8.66 -13.77
C MET A 151 -5.10 10.12 -13.83
N VAL A 152 -4.80 10.71 -12.68
CA VAL A 152 -4.35 12.11 -12.61
C VAL A 152 -2.87 12.15 -12.97
N ASP A 153 -2.52 12.96 -13.94
CA ASP A 153 -1.14 13.19 -14.31
C ASP A 153 -0.44 14.09 -13.29
N TYR A 154 0.77 13.69 -12.90
CA TYR A 154 1.59 14.53 -12.03
C TYR A 154 2.03 15.80 -12.77
N ARG A 155 1.77 16.95 -12.17
CA ARG A 155 2.12 18.28 -12.69
C ARG A 155 2.99 19.02 -11.67
N PRO A 156 4.33 19.01 -11.87
CA PRO A 156 5.26 19.60 -10.90
C PRO A 156 4.97 21.07 -10.60
N GLU A 157 4.49 21.81 -11.61
CA GLU A 157 4.17 23.24 -11.49
C GLU A 157 2.92 23.52 -10.63
N LYS A 158 2.01 22.54 -10.50
CA LYS A 158 0.78 22.70 -9.71
C LYS A 158 0.93 22.24 -8.27
N GLN A 159 1.72 21.20 -8.00
CA GLN A 159 1.92 20.64 -6.67
C GLN A 159 0.60 20.53 -5.87
N CYS A 160 0.54 21.17 -4.70
CA CYS A 160 -0.64 21.18 -3.85
C CYS A 160 -1.83 21.96 -4.45
N ASP A 161 -1.65 22.70 -5.52
CA ASP A 161 -2.71 23.46 -6.20
C ASP A 161 -3.37 22.66 -7.33
N ASP A 162 -3.00 21.40 -7.54
CA ASP A 162 -3.70 20.52 -8.47
C ASP A 162 -5.16 20.30 -7.99
N PRO A 163 -6.16 20.62 -8.84
CA PRO A 163 -7.58 20.60 -8.42
C PRO A 163 -8.07 19.19 -8.09
N ASP A 164 -7.61 18.15 -8.80
CA ASP A 164 -8.01 16.77 -8.55
C ASP A 164 -7.47 16.27 -7.21
N TRP A 165 -6.20 16.57 -6.92
CA TRP A 165 -5.60 16.22 -5.64
C TRP A 165 -6.27 16.96 -4.47
N LYS A 166 -6.55 18.26 -4.60
CA LYS A 166 -7.28 19.03 -3.59
C LYS A 166 -8.69 18.49 -3.35
N ALA A 167 -9.44 18.23 -4.41
CA ALA A 167 -10.80 17.71 -4.31
C ALA A 167 -10.83 16.33 -3.65
N PHE A 168 -9.94 15.42 -4.08
CA PHE A 168 -9.86 14.10 -3.47
C PHE A 168 -9.40 14.17 -2.01
N TRP A 169 -8.38 15.00 -1.68
CA TRP A 169 -7.89 15.11 -0.31
C TRP A 169 -8.94 15.67 0.65
N LYS A 170 -9.75 16.61 0.16
CA LYS A 170 -10.91 17.09 0.91
C LYS A 170 -11.90 15.97 1.21
N ILE A 171 -12.29 15.18 0.21
CA ILE A 171 -13.19 14.03 0.37
C ILE A 171 -12.61 13.02 1.37
N LEU A 172 -11.33 12.70 1.27
CA LEU A 172 -10.63 11.79 2.18
C LEU A 172 -10.65 12.31 3.62
N THR A 173 -10.29 13.58 3.82
CA THR A 173 -10.26 14.21 5.14
C THR A 173 -11.64 14.28 5.75
N ASP A 174 -12.65 14.73 5.01
CA ASP A 174 -14.04 14.79 5.48
C ASP A 174 -14.54 13.41 5.92
N ASN A 175 -14.26 12.35 5.14
CA ASN A 175 -14.63 10.98 5.51
C ASN A 175 -13.96 10.51 6.80
N LEU A 176 -12.65 10.73 6.95
CA LEU A 176 -11.91 10.29 8.13
C LEU A 176 -12.34 11.05 9.38
N VAL A 177 -12.56 12.35 9.27
CA VAL A 177 -13.02 13.18 10.40
C VAL A 177 -14.44 12.80 10.82
N MET A 178 -15.37 12.68 9.85
CA MET A 178 -16.79 12.43 10.17
C MET A 178 -17.07 11.00 10.66
N VAL A 179 -16.32 9.99 10.15
CA VAL A 179 -16.61 8.58 10.45
C VAL A 179 -15.67 8.01 11.49
N HIS A 180 -14.40 8.40 11.48
CA HIS A 180 -13.36 7.80 12.32
C HIS A 180 -12.73 8.78 13.31
N HIS A 181 -13.18 10.05 13.36
CA HIS A 181 -12.65 11.10 14.24
C HIS A 181 -11.13 11.24 14.16
N THR A 182 -10.56 11.04 12.97
CA THR A 182 -9.12 11.10 12.71
C THR A 182 -8.82 11.84 11.40
N HIS A 183 -7.54 12.06 11.14
CA HIS A 183 -7.06 12.70 9.90
C HIS A 183 -6.23 11.70 9.09
N PRO A 184 -6.01 11.95 7.78
CA PRO A 184 -5.03 11.18 7.00
C PRO A 184 -3.66 11.21 7.68
N VAL A 185 -2.92 10.11 7.62
CA VAL A 185 -1.55 10.01 8.18
C VAL A 185 -0.60 11.01 7.52
N HIS A 186 -0.81 11.30 6.25
CA HIS A 186 -0.07 12.33 5.50
C HIS A 186 -0.93 13.59 5.33
N THR A 187 -0.31 14.74 5.31
CA THR A 187 -0.95 15.96 4.76
C THR A 187 -0.93 15.92 3.23
N LEU A 188 -1.65 16.82 2.57
CA LEU A 188 -1.59 16.94 1.11
C LEU A 188 -0.17 17.33 0.66
N GLU A 189 0.49 18.23 1.37
CA GLU A 189 1.86 18.67 1.10
C GLU A 189 2.86 17.52 1.19
N GLU A 190 2.75 16.72 2.24
CA GLU A 190 3.56 15.51 2.43
C GLU A 190 3.34 14.51 1.29
N MET A 191 2.09 14.31 0.90
CA MET A 191 1.76 13.40 -0.22
C MET A 191 2.31 13.94 -1.54
N MET A 192 2.18 15.23 -1.81
CA MET A 192 2.72 15.84 -3.05
C MET A 192 4.25 15.81 -3.09
N LEU A 193 4.91 15.94 -1.93
CA LEU A 193 6.37 15.73 -1.84
C LEU A 193 6.75 14.29 -2.25
N LEU A 194 6.01 13.29 -1.76
CA LEU A 194 6.24 11.89 -2.10
C LEU A 194 5.93 11.60 -3.57
N VAL A 195 4.83 12.13 -4.10
CA VAL A 195 4.49 12.04 -5.53
C VAL A 195 5.59 12.65 -6.40
N GLY A 196 6.12 13.82 -6.00
CA GLY A 196 7.23 14.46 -6.71
C GLY A 196 8.51 13.63 -6.74
N ARG A 197 8.78 12.86 -5.67
CA ARG A 197 9.93 11.95 -5.62
C ARG A 197 9.70 10.64 -6.40
N PHE A 198 8.44 10.19 -6.49
CA PHE A 198 8.06 8.90 -7.06
C PHE A 198 6.84 9.00 -7.98
N PRO A 199 6.86 9.84 -9.03
CA PRO A 199 5.68 10.14 -9.84
C PRO A 199 5.14 8.93 -10.60
N GLU A 200 6.00 7.95 -10.91
CA GLU A 200 5.58 6.71 -11.58
C GLU A 200 5.04 5.65 -10.59
N ALA A 201 5.39 5.77 -9.32
CA ALA A 201 5.03 4.79 -8.30
C ALA A 201 3.84 5.24 -7.43
N ILE A 202 3.60 6.53 -7.28
CA ILE A 202 2.47 7.08 -6.50
C ILE A 202 1.55 7.82 -7.46
N ARG A 203 0.33 7.32 -7.62
CA ARG A 203 -0.65 7.85 -8.57
C ARG A 203 -1.99 8.09 -7.89
N LEU A 204 -2.71 9.10 -8.35
CA LEU A 204 -4.11 9.33 -7.98
C LEU A 204 -5.02 8.88 -9.13
N ALA A 205 -6.00 8.05 -8.82
CA ALA A 205 -7.11 7.76 -9.73
C ALA A 205 -8.40 8.35 -9.15
N VAL A 206 -9.16 9.05 -9.97
CA VAL A 206 -10.40 9.68 -9.56
C VAL A 206 -11.59 9.20 -10.39
N VAL A 207 -12.75 9.23 -9.76
CA VAL A 207 -14.04 9.07 -10.42
C VAL A 207 -14.81 10.38 -10.30
N TYR A 208 -15.36 10.83 -11.41
CA TYR A 208 -15.98 12.15 -11.51
C TYR A 208 -17.24 12.13 -12.37
N GLU A 209 -18.10 13.09 -12.13
CA GLU A 209 -19.19 13.46 -13.00
C GLU A 209 -18.65 14.49 -14.01
N PRO A 210 -18.70 14.20 -15.31
CA PRO A 210 -18.13 15.09 -16.31
C PRO A 210 -18.89 16.40 -16.40
N GLU A 211 -18.19 17.42 -16.83
CA GLU A 211 -18.72 18.72 -17.21
C GLU A 211 -20.03 18.58 -18.03
N THR A 212 -21.02 19.37 -17.69
CA THR A 212 -22.28 19.47 -18.43
C THR A 212 -22.51 20.90 -18.88
N GLN A 213 -22.94 21.05 -20.13
CA GLN A 213 -23.31 22.32 -20.65
C GLN A 213 -24.68 22.75 -20.04
N GLN A 214 -24.67 23.88 -19.35
CA GLN A 214 -25.87 24.46 -18.76
C GLN A 214 -26.76 25.06 -19.86
N PRO A 215 -28.10 25.19 -19.64
CA PRO A 215 -28.99 25.80 -20.59
C PRO A 215 -28.65 27.25 -20.96
N ASP A 216 -27.92 27.95 -20.11
CA ASP A 216 -27.43 29.33 -20.33
C ASP A 216 -26.13 29.41 -21.12
N GLY A 217 -25.58 28.25 -21.57
CA GLY A 217 -24.36 28.15 -22.35
C GLY A 217 -23.08 28.12 -21.49
N THR A 218 -23.17 28.18 -20.15
CA THR A 218 -22.04 27.99 -19.26
C THR A 218 -21.73 26.51 -19.12
N CYS A 219 -20.45 26.18 -18.88
CA CYS A 219 -20.01 24.82 -18.55
C CYS A 219 -19.75 24.71 -17.05
N SER A 220 -20.24 23.64 -16.43
CA SER A 220 -19.83 23.27 -15.08
C SER A 220 -18.49 22.55 -15.14
N ASP A 221 -17.63 22.71 -14.12
CA ASP A 221 -16.42 21.91 -13.98
C ASP A 221 -16.74 20.43 -13.68
N ASP A 222 -15.79 19.54 -13.98
CA ASP A 222 -15.84 18.16 -13.52
C ASP A 222 -15.98 18.08 -12.00
N VAL A 223 -16.92 17.31 -11.50
CA VAL A 223 -17.14 17.11 -10.06
C VAL A 223 -16.53 15.80 -9.61
N ILE A 224 -15.45 15.84 -8.82
CA ILE A 224 -14.83 14.65 -8.24
C ILE A 224 -15.76 14.07 -7.16
N LEU A 225 -16.14 12.81 -7.31
CA LEU A 225 -17.02 12.08 -6.39
C LEU A 225 -16.29 11.07 -5.52
N GLY A 226 -15.05 10.74 -5.87
CA GLY A 226 -14.20 9.84 -5.11
C GLY A 226 -12.90 9.51 -5.84
N GLY A 227 -12.08 8.71 -5.20
CA GLY A 227 -10.78 8.34 -5.76
C GLY A 227 -10.00 7.36 -4.89
N THR A 228 -8.80 7.07 -5.35
CA THR A 228 -7.82 6.26 -4.61
C THR A 228 -6.40 6.71 -4.93
N VAL A 229 -5.57 6.83 -3.90
CA VAL A 229 -4.12 6.94 -4.08
C VAL A 229 -3.56 5.53 -4.22
N LEU A 230 -2.83 5.29 -5.28
CA LEU A 230 -2.25 4.00 -5.65
C LEU A 230 -0.74 4.02 -5.43
N TYR A 231 -0.22 2.96 -4.80
CA TYR A 231 1.20 2.66 -4.71
C TYR A 231 1.53 1.49 -5.65
N LEU A 232 2.30 1.77 -6.69
CA LEU A 232 2.75 0.76 -7.66
C LEU A 232 4.11 0.22 -7.20
N THR A 233 4.14 -1.03 -6.78
CA THR A 233 5.29 -1.65 -6.12
C THR A 233 5.82 -2.88 -6.89
N GLY A 234 6.12 -2.69 -8.16
CA GLY A 234 6.47 -3.78 -9.06
C GLY A 234 5.22 -4.55 -9.47
N GLN A 235 5.05 -5.79 -8.98
CA GLN A 235 3.91 -6.64 -9.35
C GLN A 235 2.60 -6.36 -8.59
N VAL A 236 2.59 -5.43 -7.61
CA VAL A 236 1.40 -5.12 -6.81
C VAL A 236 1.00 -3.67 -6.98
N VAL A 237 -0.26 -3.43 -7.27
CA VAL A 237 -0.93 -2.14 -7.11
C VAL A 237 -1.64 -2.15 -5.77
N HIS A 238 -1.19 -1.31 -4.85
CA HIS A 238 -1.78 -1.18 -3.52
C HIS A 238 -2.58 0.12 -3.42
N THR A 239 -3.79 0.07 -2.87
CA THR A 239 -4.56 1.27 -2.58
C THR A 239 -4.17 1.83 -1.21
N GLN A 240 -3.44 2.94 -1.20
CA GLN A 240 -2.99 3.60 0.03
C GLN A 240 -4.11 4.36 0.72
N TYR A 241 -4.95 5.05 -0.06
CA TYR A 241 -6.13 5.77 0.41
C TYR A 241 -7.28 5.53 -0.55
N ILE A 242 -8.48 5.32 -0.01
CA ILE A 242 -9.73 5.17 -0.76
C ILE A 242 -10.76 6.08 -0.10
N ALA A 243 -11.43 6.92 -0.88
CA ALA A 243 -12.52 7.73 -0.37
C ALA A 243 -13.54 8.07 -1.45
N ALA A 244 -14.80 8.23 -1.04
CA ALA A 244 -15.85 8.80 -1.87
C ALA A 244 -16.71 9.75 -1.03
N SER A 245 -17.21 10.81 -1.64
CA SER A 245 -18.18 11.72 -1.04
C SER A 245 -19.49 10.98 -0.69
N PRO A 246 -20.36 11.51 0.15
CA PRO A 246 -21.68 10.93 0.42
C PRO A 246 -22.47 10.71 -0.88
N GLU A 247 -22.38 11.64 -1.82
CA GLU A 247 -22.99 11.55 -3.13
C GLU A 247 -22.35 10.43 -3.96
N GLY A 248 -21.01 10.36 -4.01
CA GLY A 248 -20.28 9.29 -4.68
C GLY A 248 -20.61 7.91 -4.15
N LYS A 249 -20.77 7.75 -2.82
CA LYS A 249 -21.23 6.49 -2.21
C LYS A 249 -22.62 6.08 -2.70
N SER A 250 -23.56 7.03 -2.80
CA SER A 250 -24.94 6.75 -3.20
C SER A 250 -25.06 6.32 -4.66
N CYS A 251 -24.20 6.83 -5.55
CA CYS A 251 -24.24 6.58 -6.99
C CYS A 251 -23.28 5.49 -7.47
N GLY A 252 -22.52 4.83 -6.56
CA GLY A 252 -21.62 3.74 -6.92
C GLY A 252 -20.30 4.19 -7.54
N ALA A 253 -19.78 5.35 -7.13
CA ALA A 253 -18.56 5.92 -7.67
C ALA A 253 -17.34 4.99 -7.52
N LEU A 254 -17.13 4.39 -6.33
CA LEU A 254 -16.04 3.44 -6.13
C LEU A 254 -16.21 2.14 -6.91
N ASP A 255 -17.46 1.70 -7.15
CA ASP A 255 -17.72 0.52 -7.99
C ASP A 255 -17.29 0.79 -9.44
N MET A 256 -17.52 2.01 -9.95
CA MET A 256 -17.06 2.44 -11.27
C MET A 256 -15.52 2.54 -11.30
N LEU A 257 -14.92 3.15 -10.30
CA LEU A 257 -13.46 3.34 -10.22
C LEU A 257 -12.72 2.00 -10.23
N PHE A 258 -13.11 1.07 -9.35
CA PHE A 258 -12.44 -0.23 -9.27
C PHE A 258 -12.74 -1.11 -10.48
N HIS A 259 -13.94 -1.02 -11.07
CA HIS A 259 -14.22 -1.68 -12.33
C HIS A 259 -13.27 -1.20 -13.44
N TRP A 260 -13.10 0.11 -13.59
CA TRP A 260 -12.20 0.71 -14.56
C TRP A 260 -10.73 0.33 -14.31
N LEU A 261 -10.25 0.45 -13.07
CA LEU A 261 -8.86 0.08 -12.72
C LEU A 261 -8.55 -1.38 -13.06
N LEU A 262 -9.47 -2.30 -12.72
CA LEU A 262 -9.26 -3.74 -12.84
C LEU A 262 -9.50 -4.29 -14.25
N ASN A 263 -10.29 -3.64 -15.09
CA ASN A 263 -10.66 -4.20 -16.39
C ASN A 263 -10.12 -3.39 -17.58
N ASP A 264 -9.89 -2.10 -17.40
CA ASP A 264 -9.47 -1.22 -18.48
C ASP A 264 -8.04 -0.70 -18.25
N CYS A 265 -7.80 -0.02 -17.13
CA CYS A 265 -6.56 0.71 -16.87
C CYS A 265 -5.32 -0.19 -16.75
N PHE A 266 -5.34 -1.18 -15.83
CA PHE A 266 -4.16 -2.03 -15.60
C PHE A 266 -3.97 -3.13 -16.66
N PRO A 267 -4.99 -3.81 -17.17
CA PRO A 267 -4.83 -4.74 -18.29
C PRO A 267 -4.27 -4.09 -19.57
N GLU A 268 -4.71 -2.87 -19.91
CA GLU A 268 -4.15 -2.12 -21.05
C GLU A 268 -2.68 -1.75 -20.84
N ARG A 269 -2.29 -1.39 -19.62
CA ARG A 269 -0.90 -1.08 -19.28
C ARG A 269 0.00 -2.30 -19.45
N GLN A 270 -0.44 -3.50 -19.04
CA GLN A 270 0.30 -4.75 -19.26
C GLN A 270 0.57 -5.03 -20.74
N GLN A 271 -0.39 -4.73 -21.62
CA GLN A 271 -0.22 -4.94 -23.07
C GLN A 271 0.77 -3.96 -23.70
N ARG A 272 0.92 -2.75 -23.14
CA ARG A 272 1.79 -1.69 -23.70
C ARG A 272 3.25 -1.75 -23.19
N CYS A 273 3.48 -2.29 -22.01
CA CYS A 273 4.79 -2.28 -21.33
C CYS A 273 5.45 -3.65 -21.34
N VAL A 274 6.10 -4.02 -22.44
CA VAL A 274 6.86 -5.28 -22.60
C VAL A 274 8.14 -5.33 -21.72
N LYS A 275 8.58 -4.22 -21.13
CA LYS A 275 9.86 -4.10 -20.39
C LYS A 275 9.72 -3.98 -18.86
N GLU A 276 8.53 -3.76 -18.35
CA GLU A 276 8.28 -3.65 -16.91
C GLU A 276 7.75 -4.98 -16.35
N ASP A 277 8.04 -5.25 -15.08
CA ASP A 277 7.45 -6.40 -14.38
C ASP A 277 5.92 -6.31 -14.47
N PRO A 278 5.22 -7.40 -14.85
CA PRO A 278 3.78 -7.38 -14.98
C PRO A 278 3.12 -7.13 -13.62
N ILE A 279 2.06 -6.33 -13.60
CA ILE A 279 1.23 -6.18 -12.40
C ILE A 279 0.38 -7.45 -12.26
N LEU A 280 0.66 -8.21 -11.21
CA LEU A 280 -0.05 -9.48 -10.94
C LEU A 280 -1.21 -9.30 -9.98
N TYR A 281 -1.06 -8.38 -8.99
CA TYR A 281 -1.98 -8.25 -7.88
C TYR A 281 -2.50 -6.83 -7.73
N PHE A 282 -3.79 -6.73 -7.42
CA PHE A 282 -4.42 -5.51 -6.95
C PHE A 282 -4.82 -5.69 -5.49
N ASP A 283 -4.19 -4.95 -4.58
CA ASP A 283 -4.36 -5.07 -3.15
C ASP A 283 -5.12 -3.86 -2.58
N PHE A 284 -6.31 -4.11 -2.04
CA PHE A 284 -7.18 -3.08 -1.47
C PHE A 284 -6.71 -2.55 -0.10
N GLY A 285 -5.61 -3.06 0.44
CA GLY A 285 -5.17 -2.72 1.78
C GLY A 285 -6.03 -3.34 2.88
N LYS A 286 -5.58 -3.12 4.11
CA LYS A 286 -6.12 -3.78 5.31
C LYS A 286 -7.59 -3.42 5.59
N SER A 287 -8.30 -4.37 6.19
CA SER A 287 -9.70 -4.22 6.62
C SER A 287 -9.87 -4.56 8.10
N THR A 288 -8.83 -4.30 8.88
CA THR A 288 -8.77 -4.54 10.32
C THR A 288 -8.45 -3.24 11.06
N GLU A 289 -8.89 -3.16 12.29
CA GLU A 289 -8.66 -2.08 13.25
C GLU A 289 -8.07 -2.66 14.54
N ASP A 290 -7.63 -1.82 15.46
CA ASP A 290 -7.08 -2.24 16.75
C ASP A 290 -6.01 -3.33 16.62
N ALA A 291 -4.95 -3.05 15.84
CA ALA A 291 -3.84 -3.98 15.60
C ALA A 291 -4.28 -5.39 15.15
N GLY A 292 -5.36 -5.47 14.38
CA GLY A 292 -5.89 -6.74 13.86
C GLY A 292 -6.94 -7.42 14.74
N HIS A 293 -7.20 -6.92 15.94
CA HIS A 293 -8.20 -7.51 16.86
C HIS A 293 -9.64 -7.30 16.40
N TYR A 294 -9.90 -6.27 15.61
CA TYR A 294 -11.23 -6.00 15.07
C TYR A 294 -11.25 -6.12 13.56
N LEU A 295 -12.09 -7.01 13.03
CA LEU A 295 -12.36 -7.11 11.59
C LEU A 295 -13.50 -6.17 11.22
N ASN A 296 -13.21 -5.17 10.39
CA ASN A 296 -14.25 -4.33 9.79
C ASN A 296 -15.00 -5.11 8.70
N SER A 297 -16.06 -5.83 9.13
CA SER A 297 -16.80 -6.76 8.28
C SER A 297 -17.46 -6.08 7.08
N SER A 298 -17.90 -4.83 7.20
CA SER A 298 -18.50 -4.09 6.10
C SER A 298 -17.46 -3.71 5.04
N LEU A 299 -16.28 -3.29 5.47
CA LEU A 299 -15.17 -2.91 4.60
C LEU A 299 -14.61 -4.13 3.85
N ILE A 300 -14.36 -5.24 4.55
CA ILE A 300 -13.84 -6.45 3.88
C ILE A 300 -14.88 -7.03 2.92
N PHE A 301 -16.16 -7.05 3.29
CA PHE A 301 -17.24 -7.51 2.41
C PHE A 301 -17.31 -6.70 1.11
N GLN A 302 -17.13 -5.38 1.18
CA GLN A 302 -17.08 -4.53 -0.02
C GLN A 302 -15.90 -4.91 -0.92
N LYS A 303 -14.69 -5.06 -0.36
CA LYS A 303 -13.49 -5.43 -1.10
C LYS A 303 -13.58 -6.84 -1.71
N GLU A 304 -14.11 -7.79 -0.97
CA GLU A 304 -14.40 -9.15 -1.45
C GLU A 304 -15.47 -9.17 -2.55
N GLY A 305 -16.38 -8.22 -2.51
CA GLY A 305 -17.39 -7.99 -3.55
C GLY A 305 -16.80 -7.68 -4.92
N PHE A 306 -15.58 -7.17 -5.01
CA PHE A 306 -14.82 -7.02 -6.26
C PHE A 306 -14.05 -8.29 -6.65
N GLY A 307 -14.11 -9.36 -5.88
CA GLY A 307 -13.38 -10.60 -6.10
C GLY A 307 -12.09 -10.72 -5.28
N GLY A 308 -11.86 -9.82 -4.32
CA GLY A 308 -10.72 -9.88 -3.40
C GLY A 308 -10.72 -11.13 -2.52
N ARG A 309 -9.52 -11.58 -2.11
CA ARG A 309 -9.31 -12.65 -1.12
C ARG A 309 -8.21 -12.26 -0.17
N GLY A 310 -8.25 -12.87 1.00
CA GLY A 310 -7.41 -12.51 2.14
C GLY A 310 -5.92 -12.69 1.90
N VAL A 311 -5.15 -11.65 2.25
CA VAL A 311 -3.70 -11.68 2.41
C VAL A 311 -3.37 -11.12 3.78
N CYS A 312 -2.62 -11.88 4.60
CA CYS A 312 -2.24 -11.45 5.93
C CYS A 312 -1.04 -10.50 5.90
N TYR A 313 -1.08 -9.53 6.81
CA TYR A 313 0.00 -8.61 7.13
C TYR A 313 0.38 -8.85 8.59
N ASP A 314 1.50 -9.52 8.79
CA ASP A 314 1.93 -10.05 10.08
C ASP A 314 3.03 -9.19 10.72
N THR A 315 2.94 -9.03 12.05
CA THR A 315 4.01 -8.45 12.86
C THR A 315 4.42 -9.46 13.93
N TYR A 316 5.71 -9.70 14.02
CA TYR A 316 6.33 -10.58 14.98
C TYR A 316 7.16 -9.78 15.98
N GLU A 317 7.24 -10.25 17.21
CA GLU A 317 8.06 -9.65 18.25
C GLU A 317 8.85 -10.72 19.01
N TRP A 318 10.06 -10.37 19.44
CA TRP A 318 10.85 -11.21 20.32
C TRP A 318 11.77 -10.37 21.19
N GLU A 319 12.11 -10.93 22.34
CA GLU A 319 13.14 -10.39 23.22
C GLU A 319 14.51 -10.97 22.86
N LEU A 320 15.56 -10.16 23.03
CA LEU A 320 16.94 -10.52 22.70
C LEU A 320 17.71 -11.04 23.92
#